data_34c67a07b69bf3a86e21286fe55a9fbf
#
_entry.id   34c67a07b69bf3a86e21286fe55a9fbf
#
_cell.length_a   1.000
_cell.length_b   1.000
_cell.length_c   1.000
_cell.angle_alpha   90.00
_cell.angle_beta   90.00
_cell.angle_gamma   90.00
#
_symmetry.space_group_name_H-M   'P 1'
#
loop_
_entity.id
_entity.type
_entity.pdbx_description
1 polymer ?
#
loop_
_entity_poly.entity_id
_entity_poly.type
_entity_poly.pdbx_seq_one_letter_code
_entity_poly.pdbx_strand_id
1 'polypeptide(L)'
;MGLFTPKKPPLIGVDISSTAVKLLQLSQAGGRYRVEHYAVEPLPPNAVVEKNIVEIDAVGEAIRRALARSGSKLRHASAAVAGSAVITRIVPMSADLSDDDLEGQIQVEANQYIPYPIDEVSLDFEVLGPVRDNPEMSNVLLAASRTENVDMRVAALDLGGLSARVVDVEAFAMENAFAMLADQLNVGRDALVAVVDIGATMTTLSVLRNQRTIYSREQVFGGKQLTDEIMRRYGLSYEEAGRAKRKGGLPESYETEALEPFKESLIQQISRLLQFFFAGSEYSKVDQVVLAGGCASIEGLGAMLEEQLGVPCVVANPLARMSLSPRVQAQALAQDAPALMIAVGLALRSFD
;
A
#
# COMPACT_ATOMS: atom_id res chain seq x y z
N MET A 1 -12.92 -36.73 3.59
CA MET A 1 -12.81 -35.78 4.72
C MET A 1 -11.33 -35.70 5.12
N GLY A 2 -10.60 -34.73 4.59
CA GLY A 2 -9.18 -34.55 4.87
C GLY A 2 -9.00 -33.65 6.10
N LEU A 3 -8.66 -34.25 7.23
CA LEU A 3 -8.44 -33.58 8.52
C LEU A 3 -7.09 -32.82 8.61
N PHE A 4 -6.31 -32.78 7.53
CA PHE A 4 -5.00 -32.11 7.49
C PHE A 4 -4.75 -31.48 6.14
N THR A 5 -5.42 -30.38 5.82
CA THR A 5 -4.84 -29.44 4.87
C THR A 5 -3.62 -28.81 5.55
N PRO A 6 -2.42 -28.91 5.00
CA PRO A 6 -1.26 -28.25 5.60
C PRO A 6 -1.55 -26.76 5.65
N LYS A 7 -1.62 -26.19 6.87
CA LYS A 7 -1.75 -24.75 7.02
C LYS A 7 -0.56 -24.09 6.34
N LYS A 8 -0.81 -23.19 5.41
CA LYS A 8 0.25 -22.37 4.85
C LYS A 8 1.06 -21.70 5.98
N PRO A 9 2.39 -21.65 5.88
CA PRO A 9 3.19 -21.00 6.92
C PRO A 9 2.79 -19.52 7.04
N PRO A 10 2.68 -18.98 8.26
CA PRO A 10 2.35 -17.60 8.47
C PRO A 10 3.45 -16.68 7.87
N LEU A 11 3.04 -15.54 7.31
CA LEU A 11 3.91 -14.57 6.66
C LEU A 11 4.05 -13.29 7.50
N ILE A 12 5.16 -12.60 7.30
CA ILE A 12 5.35 -11.22 7.72
C ILE A 12 5.07 -10.33 6.52
N GLY A 13 4.13 -9.39 6.64
CA GLY A 13 3.97 -8.34 5.65
C GLY A 13 5.10 -7.31 5.78
N VAL A 14 5.84 -7.07 4.70
CA VAL A 14 6.96 -6.13 4.65
C VAL A 14 6.70 -5.08 3.58
N ASP A 15 6.37 -3.87 4.02
CA ASP A 15 6.23 -2.70 3.15
C ASP A 15 7.56 -1.94 3.11
N ILE A 16 8.13 -1.81 1.90
CA ILE A 16 9.37 -1.08 1.61
C ILE A 16 8.99 0.24 0.96
N SER A 17 8.89 1.30 1.75
CA SER A 17 8.53 2.64 1.28
C SER A 17 9.76 3.56 1.17
N SER A 18 9.57 4.77 0.63
CA SER A 18 10.70 5.69 0.35
C SER A 18 11.51 6.11 1.59
N THR A 19 10.94 6.03 2.80
CA THR A 19 11.59 6.52 4.02
C THR A 19 11.64 5.52 5.16
N ALA A 20 10.97 4.37 5.02
CA ALA A 20 10.91 3.37 6.06
C ALA A 20 10.59 1.98 5.52
N VAL A 21 11.09 0.97 6.21
CA VAL A 21 10.57 -0.40 6.15
C VAL A 21 9.55 -0.58 7.25
N LYS A 22 8.37 -1.11 6.90
CA LYS A 22 7.29 -1.41 7.85
C LYS A 22 7.05 -2.91 7.84
N LEU A 23 7.05 -3.50 9.00
CA LEU A 23 6.92 -4.93 9.20
C LEU A 23 5.71 -5.20 10.09
N LEU A 24 4.83 -6.09 9.67
CA LEU A 24 3.64 -6.49 10.42
C LEU A 24 3.43 -8.00 10.36
N GLN A 25 3.19 -8.60 11.52
CA GLN A 25 2.78 -10.00 11.65
C GLN A 25 1.40 -10.08 12.29
N LEU A 26 0.50 -10.79 11.63
CA LEU A 26 -0.84 -11.08 12.11
C LEU A 26 -1.00 -12.56 12.49
N SER A 27 -1.91 -12.83 13.40
CA SER A 27 -2.49 -14.15 13.63
C SER A 27 -4.01 -14.09 13.54
N GLN A 28 -4.66 -15.21 13.29
CA GLN A 28 -6.12 -15.32 13.24
C GLN A 28 -6.61 -16.44 14.14
N ALA A 29 -7.59 -16.13 14.98
CA ALA A 29 -8.29 -17.11 15.82
C ALA A 29 -9.78 -16.80 15.87
N GLY A 30 -10.62 -17.77 15.54
CA GLY A 30 -12.08 -17.61 15.55
C GLY A 30 -12.59 -16.47 14.67
N GLY A 31 -11.99 -16.27 13.51
CA GLY A 31 -12.34 -15.20 12.57
C GLY A 31 -11.86 -13.79 12.96
N ARG A 32 -11.14 -13.67 14.07
CA ARG A 32 -10.61 -12.39 14.54
C ARG A 32 -9.11 -12.33 14.35
N TYR A 33 -8.63 -11.17 13.85
CA TYR A 33 -7.21 -10.90 13.68
C TYR A 33 -6.59 -10.33 14.95
N ARG A 34 -5.30 -10.60 15.10
CA ARG A 34 -4.47 -10.08 16.19
C ARG A 34 -3.12 -9.63 15.64
N VAL A 35 -2.69 -8.43 16.02
CA VAL A 35 -1.34 -7.96 15.77
C VAL A 35 -0.39 -8.63 16.74
N GLU A 36 0.49 -9.49 16.24
CA GLU A 36 1.49 -10.21 17.06
C GLU A 36 2.78 -9.41 17.20
N HIS A 37 3.27 -8.87 16.08
CA HIS A 37 4.50 -8.10 16.00
C HIS A 37 4.38 -6.99 14.96
N TYR A 38 4.98 -5.84 15.22
CA TYR A 38 5.19 -4.80 14.21
C TYR A 38 6.48 -4.02 14.49
N ALA A 39 7.03 -3.41 13.45
CA ALA A 39 8.11 -2.46 13.53
C ALA A 39 8.07 -1.50 12.33
N VAL A 40 8.48 -0.25 12.58
CA VAL A 40 8.73 0.76 11.55
C VAL A 40 10.17 1.20 11.67
N GLU A 41 10.99 0.91 10.68
CA GLU A 41 12.43 1.20 10.69
C GLU A 41 12.77 2.22 9.60
N PRO A 42 13.38 3.35 9.94
CA PRO A 42 13.72 4.36 8.94
C PRO A 42 14.79 3.86 7.95
N LEU A 43 14.66 4.32 6.71
CA LEU A 43 15.64 4.15 5.64
C LEU A 43 16.53 5.39 5.51
N PRO A 44 17.78 5.23 5.10
CA PRO A 44 18.62 6.35 4.67
C PRO A 44 17.96 7.12 3.52
N PRO A 45 18.22 8.42 3.38
CA PRO A 45 17.76 9.20 2.24
C PRO A 45 18.19 8.54 0.91
N ASN A 46 17.27 8.50 -0.04
CA ASN A 46 17.47 7.96 -1.39
C ASN A 46 17.75 6.45 -1.50
N ALA A 47 17.65 5.68 -0.43
CA ALA A 47 17.74 4.21 -0.52
C ALA A 47 16.60 3.62 -1.36
N VAL A 48 15.43 4.27 -1.36
CA VAL A 48 14.30 3.99 -2.24
C VAL A 48 13.84 5.30 -2.89
N VAL A 49 13.87 5.37 -4.21
CA VAL A 49 13.48 6.55 -5.01
C VAL A 49 12.31 6.19 -5.90
N GLU A 50 11.23 6.95 -5.83
CA GLU A 50 10.00 6.71 -6.60
C GLU A 50 9.56 5.23 -6.55
N LYS A 51 9.56 4.67 -5.32
CA LYS A 51 9.22 3.27 -5.02
C LYS A 51 10.20 2.22 -5.59
N ASN A 52 11.29 2.62 -6.25
CA ASN A 52 12.34 1.73 -6.70
C ASN A 52 13.46 1.63 -5.66
N ILE A 53 13.88 0.41 -5.36
CA ILE A 53 15.03 0.16 -4.47
C ILE A 53 16.30 0.55 -5.25
N VAL A 54 17.06 1.51 -4.72
CA VAL A 54 18.33 1.98 -5.31
C VAL A 54 19.50 1.42 -4.52
N GLU A 55 19.39 1.39 -3.18
CA GLU A 55 20.43 0.90 -2.28
C GLU A 55 19.95 -0.35 -1.55
N ILE A 56 20.15 -1.50 -2.18
CA ILE A 56 19.63 -2.78 -1.71
C ILE A 56 20.19 -3.18 -0.34
N ASP A 57 21.48 -2.93 -0.10
CA ASP A 57 22.14 -3.25 1.18
C ASP A 57 21.54 -2.42 2.32
N ALA A 58 21.27 -1.13 2.09
CA ALA A 58 20.64 -0.25 3.08
C ALA A 58 19.22 -0.72 3.42
N VAL A 59 18.46 -1.16 2.40
CA VAL A 59 17.10 -1.71 2.60
C VAL A 59 17.16 -3.04 3.34
N GLY A 60 18.03 -3.96 2.95
CA GLY A 60 18.23 -5.25 3.62
C GLY A 60 18.63 -5.09 5.10
N GLU A 61 19.53 -4.15 5.38
CA GLU A 61 19.92 -3.83 6.76
C GLU A 61 18.75 -3.24 7.58
N ALA A 62 17.92 -2.37 6.98
CA ALA A 62 16.73 -1.84 7.63
C ALA A 62 15.70 -2.96 7.91
N ILE A 63 15.48 -3.89 6.98
CA ILE A 63 14.64 -5.08 7.20
C ILE A 63 15.18 -5.91 8.38
N ARG A 64 16.48 -6.14 8.45
CA ARG A 64 17.12 -6.88 9.55
C ARG A 64 16.89 -6.20 10.91
N ARG A 65 17.07 -4.86 10.97
CA ARG A 65 16.80 -4.09 12.18
C ARG A 65 15.32 -4.13 12.56
N ALA A 66 14.41 -3.98 11.58
CA ALA A 66 12.96 -4.07 11.80
C ALA A 66 12.58 -5.45 12.34
N LEU A 67 13.11 -6.53 11.77
CA LEU A 67 12.88 -7.89 12.21
C LEU A 67 13.37 -8.12 13.65
N ALA A 68 14.58 -7.68 13.97
CA ALA A 68 15.14 -7.78 15.33
C ALA A 68 14.28 -6.99 16.34
N ARG A 69 13.88 -5.76 16.00
CA ARG A 69 13.08 -4.88 16.86
C ARG A 69 11.65 -5.40 17.06
N SER A 70 11.04 -6.00 16.05
CA SER A 70 9.71 -6.62 16.16
C SER A 70 9.68 -7.82 17.10
N GLY A 71 10.80 -8.53 17.23
CA GLY A 71 10.91 -9.78 17.99
C GLY A 71 10.21 -10.97 17.34
N SER A 72 9.78 -10.87 16.09
CA SER A 72 9.21 -11.99 15.33
C SER A 72 10.23 -13.08 15.08
N LYS A 73 9.76 -14.33 15.14
CA LYS A 73 10.54 -15.54 14.84
C LYS A 73 10.29 -16.08 13.42
N LEU A 74 9.32 -15.53 12.71
CA LEU A 74 9.02 -15.94 11.35
C LEU A 74 10.17 -15.58 10.40
N ARG A 75 10.28 -16.35 9.32
CA ARG A 75 11.30 -16.14 8.28
C ARG A 75 10.70 -16.04 6.88
N HIS A 76 9.39 -16.24 6.75
CA HIS A 76 8.68 -16.09 5.48
C HIS A 76 7.99 -14.75 5.44
N ALA A 77 8.09 -14.07 4.32
CA ALA A 77 7.54 -12.74 4.13
C ALA A 77 6.75 -12.62 2.83
N SER A 78 5.82 -11.66 2.85
CA SER A 78 5.20 -11.07 1.68
C SER A 78 5.69 -9.62 1.53
N ALA A 79 6.03 -9.24 0.31
CA ALA A 79 6.35 -7.86 -0.07
C ALA A 79 5.52 -7.45 -1.29
N ALA A 80 5.64 -6.21 -1.76
CA ALA A 80 4.94 -5.75 -2.95
C ALA A 80 5.83 -4.97 -3.91
N VAL A 81 5.50 -5.05 -5.20
CA VAL A 81 5.95 -4.10 -6.22
C VAL A 81 4.99 -2.92 -6.29
N ALA A 82 5.50 -1.75 -6.68
CA ALA A 82 4.68 -0.55 -6.87
C ALA A 82 3.62 -0.75 -7.96
N GLY A 83 2.44 -0.18 -7.78
CA GLY A 83 1.37 -0.26 -8.78
C GLY A 83 1.79 0.30 -10.16
N SER A 84 2.59 1.37 -10.18
CA SER A 84 3.15 1.95 -11.41
C SER A 84 4.14 1.04 -12.16
N ALA A 85 4.69 0.02 -11.48
CA ALA A 85 5.59 -0.96 -12.07
C ALA A 85 4.87 -2.23 -12.56
N VAL A 86 3.53 -2.26 -12.49
CA VAL A 86 2.71 -3.44 -12.84
C VAL A 86 1.70 -3.06 -13.91
N ILE A 87 1.62 -3.90 -14.93
CA ILE A 87 0.56 -3.86 -15.94
C ILE A 87 -0.51 -4.86 -15.51
N THR A 88 -1.72 -4.39 -15.30
CA THR A 88 -2.88 -5.24 -15.02
C THR A 88 -3.87 -5.17 -16.17
N ARG A 89 -4.47 -6.31 -16.53
CA ARG A 89 -5.53 -6.43 -17.55
C ARG A 89 -6.53 -7.49 -17.16
N ILE A 90 -7.79 -7.25 -17.46
CA ILE A 90 -8.82 -8.27 -17.41
C ILE A 90 -9.07 -8.72 -18.85
N VAL A 91 -8.85 -10.00 -19.09
CA VAL A 91 -9.00 -10.64 -20.42
C VAL A 91 -10.07 -11.73 -20.33
N PRO A 92 -11.09 -11.72 -21.20
CA PRO A 92 -12.04 -12.82 -21.29
C PRO A 92 -11.39 -14.03 -21.96
N MET A 93 -11.41 -15.19 -21.28
CA MET A 93 -10.84 -16.45 -21.75
C MET A 93 -11.90 -17.55 -21.65
N SER A 94 -11.74 -18.64 -22.43
CA SER A 94 -12.69 -19.77 -22.36
C SER A 94 -12.75 -20.36 -20.96
N ALA A 95 -13.97 -20.59 -20.44
CA ALA A 95 -14.18 -21.18 -19.12
C ALA A 95 -13.85 -22.69 -19.08
N ASP A 96 -13.70 -23.33 -20.25
CA ASP A 96 -13.47 -24.77 -20.38
C ASP A 96 -11.97 -25.12 -20.39
N LEU A 97 -11.06 -24.13 -20.31
CA LEU A 97 -9.62 -24.38 -20.31
C LEU A 97 -9.21 -25.06 -19.00
N SER A 98 -8.31 -26.05 -19.11
CA SER A 98 -7.59 -26.55 -17.94
C SER A 98 -6.61 -25.48 -17.43
N ASP A 99 -6.13 -25.61 -16.18
CA ASP A 99 -5.17 -24.65 -15.60
C ASP A 99 -3.89 -24.57 -16.47
N ASP A 100 -3.38 -25.68 -16.98
CA ASP A 100 -2.19 -25.73 -17.84
C ASP A 100 -2.43 -25.06 -19.22
N ASP A 101 -3.60 -25.29 -19.85
CA ASP A 101 -3.96 -24.66 -21.11
C ASP A 101 -4.19 -23.16 -20.93
N LEU A 102 -4.80 -22.76 -19.80
CA LEU A 102 -5.03 -21.38 -19.44
C LEU A 102 -3.69 -20.64 -19.27
N GLU A 103 -2.72 -21.21 -18.55
CA GLU A 103 -1.37 -20.64 -18.39
C GLU A 103 -0.69 -20.41 -19.74
N GLY A 104 -0.74 -21.42 -20.63
CA GLY A 104 -0.18 -21.32 -21.97
C GLY A 104 -0.83 -20.23 -22.82
N GLN A 105 -2.17 -20.11 -22.77
CA GLN A 105 -2.89 -19.09 -23.51
C GLN A 105 -2.67 -17.68 -22.94
N ILE A 106 -2.54 -17.54 -21.61
CA ILE A 106 -2.21 -16.27 -20.93
C ILE A 106 -0.87 -15.74 -21.41
N GLN A 107 0.15 -16.59 -21.56
CA GLN A 107 1.46 -16.16 -22.07
C GLN A 107 1.37 -15.59 -23.49
N VAL A 108 0.52 -16.18 -24.34
CA VAL A 108 0.28 -15.67 -25.70
C VAL A 108 -0.46 -14.35 -25.68
N GLU A 109 -1.54 -14.24 -24.90
CA GLU A 109 -2.33 -13.02 -24.76
C GLU A 109 -1.51 -11.90 -24.12
N ALA A 110 -0.71 -12.20 -23.11
CA ALA A 110 0.13 -11.23 -22.42
C ALA A 110 1.08 -10.48 -23.37
N ASN A 111 1.61 -11.13 -24.38
CA ASN A 111 2.46 -10.51 -25.40
C ASN A 111 1.79 -9.35 -26.17
N GLN A 112 0.46 -9.30 -26.20
CA GLN A 112 -0.28 -8.21 -26.88
C GLN A 112 -0.33 -6.92 -26.03
N TYR A 113 -0.19 -7.05 -24.71
CA TYR A 113 -0.39 -5.95 -23.76
C TYR A 113 0.89 -5.52 -23.04
N ILE A 114 1.89 -6.41 -23.01
CA ILE A 114 3.15 -6.18 -22.27
C ILE A 114 4.21 -5.69 -23.27
N PRO A 115 4.76 -4.46 -23.09
CA PRO A 115 5.72 -3.87 -24.00
C PRO A 115 7.16 -4.35 -23.75
N TYR A 116 7.33 -5.48 -23.09
CA TYR A 116 8.63 -6.10 -22.73
C TYR A 116 8.68 -7.55 -23.22
N PRO A 117 9.88 -8.10 -23.49
CA PRO A 117 10.04 -9.54 -23.73
C PRO A 117 9.45 -10.34 -22.57
N ILE A 118 8.69 -11.39 -22.90
CA ILE A 118 7.96 -12.18 -21.87
C ILE A 118 8.89 -12.90 -20.90
N ASP A 119 10.10 -13.21 -21.32
CA ASP A 119 11.17 -13.82 -20.51
C ASP A 119 11.81 -12.86 -19.50
N GLU A 120 11.56 -11.54 -19.66
CA GLU A 120 11.96 -10.50 -18.69
C GLU A 120 10.82 -10.09 -17.75
N VAL A 121 9.67 -10.81 -17.80
CA VAL A 121 8.46 -10.45 -17.08
C VAL A 121 8.05 -11.53 -16.09
N SER A 122 7.81 -11.15 -14.85
CA SER A 122 7.09 -11.96 -13.87
C SER A 122 5.59 -11.73 -14.09
N LEU A 123 4.89 -12.79 -14.51
CA LEU A 123 3.47 -12.80 -14.85
C LEU A 123 2.72 -13.71 -13.88
N ASP A 124 1.58 -13.25 -13.40
CA ASP A 124 0.64 -14.04 -12.58
C ASP A 124 -0.79 -13.72 -13.00
N PHE A 125 -1.75 -14.58 -12.67
CA PHE A 125 -3.14 -14.42 -13.05
C PHE A 125 -4.12 -14.95 -12.01
N GLU A 126 -5.35 -14.42 -12.04
CA GLU A 126 -6.47 -14.87 -11.20
C GLU A 126 -7.74 -14.98 -12.04
N VAL A 127 -8.43 -16.10 -11.95
CA VAL A 127 -9.77 -16.28 -12.58
C VAL A 127 -10.82 -15.59 -11.71
N LEU A 128 -11.38 -14.50 -12.21
CA LEU A 128 -12.37 -13.68 -11.49
C LEU A 128 -13.80 -14.25 -11.58
N GLY A 129 -14.05 -15.19 -12.52
CA GLY A 129 -15.33 -15.81 -12.74
C GLY A 129 -15.98 -15.44 -14.08
N PRO A 130 -17.23 -15.90 -14.34
CA PRO A 130 -17.86 -15.83 -15.65
C PRO A 130 -18.10 -14.39 -16.12
N VAL A 131 -17.98 -14.19 -17.43
CA VAL A 131 -18.37 -12.93 -18.09
C VAL A 131 -19.90 -12.79 -18.00
N ARG A 132 -20.39 -11.61 -17.62
CA ARG A 132 -21.80 -11.35 -17.28
C ARG A 132 -22.81 -11.86 -18.33
N ASP A 133 -22.51 -11.67 -19.61
CA ASP A 133 -23.41 -11.99 -20.71
C ASP A 133 -22.93 -13.20 -21.56
N ASN A 134 -21.86 -13.87 -21.11
CA ASN A 134 -21.31 -15.04 -21.80
C ASN A 134 -20.69 -16.04 -20.79
N PRO A 135 -21.48 -17.03 -20.31
CA PRO A 135 -21.01 -17.99 -19.31
C PRO A 135 -19.93 -18.98 -19.81
N GLU A 136 -19.73 -19.06 -21.13
CA GLU A 136 -18.66 -19.87 -21.73
C GLU A 136 -17.28 -19.19 -21.62
N MET A 137 -17.26 -17.91 -21.16
CA MET A 137 -16.06 -17.12 -20.96
C MET A 137 -15.92 -16.74 -19.49
N SER A 138 -14.71 -16.76 -18.98
CA SER A 138 -14.33 -16.26 -17.67
C SER A 138 -13.44 -15.02 -17.80
N ASN A 139 -13.65 -14.03 -16.94
CA ASN A 139 -12.72 -12.93 -16.79
C ASN A 139 -11.47 -13.41 -16.05
N VAL A 140 -10.30 -13.18 -16.62
CA VAL A 140 -9.01 -13.49 -16.03
C VAL A 140 -8.24 -12.20 -15.82
N LEU A 141 -7.89 -11.90 -14.58
CA LEU A 141 -7.00 -10.79 -14.24
C LEU A 141 -5.56 -11.23 -14.50
N LEU A 142 -4.87 -10.49 -15.34
CA LEU A 142 -3.43 -10.63 -15.55
C LEU A 142 -2.71 -9.52 -14.78
N ALA A 143 -1.61 -9.87 -14.12
CA ALA A 143 -0.70 -8.93 -13.48
C ALA A 143 0.73 -9.25 -13.94
N ALA A 144 1.40 -8.25 -14.49
CA ALA A 144 2.74 -8.41 -15.05
C ALA A 144 3.66 -7.28 -14.59
N SER A 145 4.85 -7.64 -14.10
CA SER A 145 5.91 -6.70 -13.75
C SER A 145 7.22 -7.16 -14.37
N ARG A 146 8.14 -6.22 -14.62
CA ARG A 146 9.50 -6.64 -14.97
C ARG A 146 10.10 -7.47 -13.86
N THR A 147 10.73 -8.60 -14.21
CA THR A 147 11.34 -9.53 -13.25
C THR A 147 12.33 -8.82 -12.32
N GLU A 148 13.08 -7.84 -12.84
CA GLU A 148 13.98 -7.00 -12.05
C GLU A 148 13.29 -6.34 -10.82
N ASN A 149 12.05 -5.87 -10.97
CA ASN A 149 11.30 -5.26 -9.86
C ASN A 149 10.98 -6.26 -8.75
N VAL A 150 10.69 -7.51 -9.13
CA VAL A 150 10.42 -8.61 -8.21
C VAL A 150 11.70 -9.04 -7.52
N ASP A 151 12.78 -9.26 -8.31
CA ASP A 151 14.08 -9.73 -7.83
C ASP A 151 14.70 -8.77 -6.80
N MET A 152 14.57 -7.45 -7.02
CA MET A 152 15.06 -6.45 -6.07
C MET A 152 14.37 -6.56 -4.71
N ARG A 153 13.05 -6.89 -4.66
CA ARG A 153 12.33 -7.12 -3.39
C ARG A 153 12.76 -8.42 -2.72
N VAL A 154 12.87 -9.48 -3.52
CA VAL A 154 13.35 -10.79 -3.03
C VAL A 154 14.75 -10.66 -2.44
N ALA A 155 15.67 -10.04 -3.15
CA ALA A 155 17.05 -9.87 -2.70
C ALA A 155 17.15 -8.98 -1.43
N ALA A 156 16.34 -7.90 -1.34
CA ALA A 156 16.29 -7.06 -0.13
C ALA A 156 15.76 -7.85 1.09
N LEU A 157 14.75 -8.71 0.89
CA LEU A 157 14.23 -9.59 1.95
C LEU A 157 15.29 -10.60 2.39
N ASP A 158 16.00 -11.25 1.45
CA ASP A 158 17.04 -12.22 1.74
C ASP A 158 18.20 -11.60 2.53
N LEU A 159 18.68 -10.41 2.14
CA LEU A 159 19.67 -9.63 2.89
C LEU A 159 19.16 -9.28 4.31
N GLY A 160 17.87 -9.06 4.47
CA GLY A 160 17.21 -8.82 5.76
C GLY A 160 17.01 -10.07 6.61
N GLY A 161 17.31 -11.28 6.08
CA GLY A 161 17.12 -12.57 6.76
C GLY A 161 15.69 -13.11 6.69
N LEU A 162 14.93 -12.70 5.67
CA LEU A 162 13.59 -13.17 5.34
C LEU A 162 13.58 -13.82 3.96
N SER A 163 12.79 -14.88 3.79
CA SER A 163 12.56 -15.54 2.51
C SER A 163 11.22 -15.06 1.93
N ALA A 164 11.22 -14.49 0.74
CA ALA A 164 10.02 -14.11 0.02
C ALA A 164 9.18 -15.34 -0.31
N ARG A 165 7.88 -15.29 0.00
CA ARG A 165 6.88 -16.29 -0.39
C ARG A 165 5.83 -15.72 -1.32
N VAL A 166 5.58 -14.43 -1.17
CA VAL A 166 4.64 -13.68 -2.00
C VAL A 166 5.29 -12.35 -2.35
N VAL A 167 5.31 -11.99 -3.62
CA VAL A 167 5.55 -10.64 -4.08
C VAL A 167 4.26 -10.17 -4.72
N ASP A 168 3.51 -9.36 -3.99
CA ASP A 168 2.20 -8.83 -4.34
C ASP A 168 2.32 -7.52 -5.11
N VAL A 169 1.21 -6.91 -5.43
CA VAL A 169 1.09 -5.55 -5.97
C VAL A 169 0.56 -4.63 -4.86
N GLU A 170 1.15 -3.45 -4.68
CA GLU A 170 0.70 -2.50 -3.65
C GLU A 170 -0.81 -2.18 -3.75
N ALA A 171 -1.37 -2.12 -4.96
CA ALA A 171 -2.80 -1.88 -5.16
C ALA A 171 -3.66 -3.01 -4.57
N PHE A 172 -3.26 -4.27 -4.72
CA PHE A 172 -4.00 -5.41 -4.16
C PHE A 172 -3.80 -5.51 -2.64
N ALA A 173 -2.59 -5.22 -2.15
CA ALA A 173 -2.36 -5.08 -0.71
C ALA A 173 -3.23 -3.96 -0.10
N MET A 174 -3.40 -2.83 -0.81
CA MET A 174 -4.30 -1.76 -0.40
C MET A 174 -5.77 -2.23 -0.34
N GLU A 175 -6.25 -2.98 -1.34
CA GLU A 175 -7.60 -3.56 -1.35
C GLU A 175 -7.83 -4.48 -0.13
N ASN A 176 -6.88 -5.38 0.13
CA ASN A 176 -6.95 -6.29 1.27
C ASN A 176 -7.01 -5.54 2.62
N ALA A 177 -6.20 -4.48 2.75
CA ALA A 177 -6.24 -3.63 3.94
C ALA A 177 -7.53 -2.81 4.03
N PHE A 178 -8.04 -2.32 2.89
CA PHE A 178 -9.30 -1.58 2.82
C PHE A 178 -10.49 -2.42 3.28
N ALA A 179 -10.51 -3.71 2.98
CA ALA A 179 -11.54 -4.63 3.48
C ALA A 179 -11.65 -4.63 5.02
N MET A 180 -10.54 -4.36 5.73
CA MET A 180 -10.55 -4.21 7.21
C MET A 180 -11.18 -2.90 7.68
N LEU A 181 -11.28 -1.91 6.80
CA LEU A 181 -11.89 -0.61 7.08
C LEU A 181 -13.35 -0.53 6.64
N ALA A 182 -13.73 -1.26 5.61
CA ALA A 182 -15.01 -1.08 4.91
C ALA A 182 -16.22 -1.07 5.85
N ASP A 183 -16.22 -1.96 6.84
CA ASP A 183 -17.27 -2.01 7.86
C ASP A 183 -17.23 -0.87 8.89
N GLN A 184 -16.16 -0.06 8.91
CA GLN A 184 -16.02 1.10 9.80
C GLN A 184 -16.49 2.37 9.12
N LEU A 185 -16.57 2.32 7.78
CA LEU A 185 -17.05 3.44 6.96
C LEU A 185 -18.58 3.42 6.94
N ASN A 186 -19.16 4.60 7.09
CA ASN A 186 -20.62 4.76 7.14
C ASN A 186 -21.21 4.93 5.74
N VAL A 187 -20.79 4.06 4.79
CA VAL A 187 -21.18 4.11 3.38
C VAL A 187 -21.72 2.77 2.90
N GLY A 188 -22.58 2.81 1.88
CA GLY A 188 -23.13 1.60 1.25
C GLY A 188 -22.04 0.78 0.53
N ARG A 189 -22.36 -0.49 0.24
CA ARG A 189 -21.42 -1.38 -0.48
C ARG A 189 -21.02 -0.84 -1.85
N ASP A 190 -21.96 -0.23 -2.58
CA ASP A 190 -21.74 0.34 -3.92
C ASP A 190 -21.10 1.73 -3.89
N ALA A 191 -20.79 2.26 -2.72
CA ALA A 191 -20.18 3.58 -2.59
C ALA A 191 -18.81 3.65 -3.26
N LEU A 192 -18.53 4.81 -3.86
CA LEU A 192 -17.21 5.15 -4.36
C LEU A 192 -16.37 5.73 -3.23
N VAL A 193 -15.32 5.03 -2.85
CA VAL A 193 -14.39 5.47 -1.81
C VAL A 193 -13.04 5.80 -2.43
N ALA A 194 -12.58 7.03 -2.21
CA ALA A 194 -11.24 7.45 -2.60
C ALA A 194 -10.27 7.23 -1.44
N VAL A 195 -9.35 6.30 -1.56
CA VAL A 195 -8.23 6.13 -0.64
C VAL A 195 -7.06 6.96 -1.15
N VAL A 196 -6.62 7.90 -0.36
CA VAL A 196 -5.50 8.79 -0.64
C VAL A 196 -4.34 8.43 0.29
N ASP A 197 -3.38 7.68 -0.23
CA ASP A 197 -2.17 7.30 0.51
C ASP A 197 -1.09 8.38 0.31
N ILE A 198 -0.87 9.17 1.35
CA ILE A 198 0.07 10.29 1.36
C ILE A 198 1.39 9.84 1.97
N GLY A 199 2.29 9.38 1.10
CA GLY A 199 3.63 8.96 1.49
C GLY A 199 4.61 10.11 1.71
N ALA A 200 5.89 9.77 1.75
CA ALA A 200 6.95 10.77 1.88
C ALA A 200 7.24 11.49 0.55
N THR A 201 7.30 10.76 -0.55
CA THR A 201 7.65 11.29 -1.89
C THR A 201 6.52 11.21 -2.89
N MET A 202 5.56 10.32 -2.65
CA MET A 202 4.44 10.04 -3.56
C MET A 202 3.12 10.13 -2.81
N THR A 203 2.09 10.60 -3.50
CA THR A 203 0.69 10.47 -3.10
C THR A 203 -0.02 9.59 -4.13
N THR A 204 -0.64 8.52 -3.66
CA THR A 204 -1.40 7.57 -4.50
C THR A 204 -2.89 7.74 -4.22
N LEU A 205 -3.66 8.03 -5.26
CA LEU A 205 -5.12 7.94 -5.24
C LEU A 205 -5.54 6.56 -5.74
N SER A 206 -6.30 5.84 -4.94
CA SER A 206 -7.01 4.62 -5.34
C SER A 206 -8.51 4.83 -5.14
N VAL A 207 -9.30 4.74 -6.21
CA VAL A 207 -10.76 4.79 -6.11
C VAL A 207 -11.29 3.38 -6.12
N LEU A 208 -12.04 3.02 -5.08
CA LEU A 208 -12.60 1.70 -4.89
C LEU A 208 -14.12 1.72 -5.01
N ARG A 209 -14.66 0.68 -5.63
CA ARG A 209 -16.09 0.35 -5.64
C ARG A 209 -16.24 -1.14 -5.33
N ASN A 210 -17.16 -1.49 -4.46
CA ASN A 210 -17.33 -2.89 -4.00
C ASN A 210 -16.02 -3.49 -3.47
N GLN A 211 -15.20 -2.69 -2.78
CA GLN A 211 -13.88 -3.06 -2.24
C GLN A 211 -12.84 -3.44 -3.30
N ARG A 212 -13.07 -3.13 -4.58
CA ARG A 212 -12.13 -3.34 -5.68
C ARG A 212 -11.69 -2.00 -6.26
N THR A 213 -10.41 -1.88 -6.55
CA THR A 213 -9.84 -0.68 -7.17
C THR A 213 -10.30 -0.60 -8.63
N ILE A 214 -11.00 0.47 -8.95
CA ILE A 214 -11.45 0.77 -10.32
C ILE A 214 -10.58 1.83 -11.00
N TYR A 215 -9.78 2.56 -10.22
CA TYR A 215 -8.85 3.57 -10.70
C TYR A 215 -7.70 3.75 -9.71
N SER A 216 -6.49 3.88 -10.21
CA SER A 216 -5.32 4.24 -9.40
C SER A 216 -4.44 5.23 -10.16
N ARG A 217 -3.92 6.22 -9.44
CA ARG A 217 -2.99 7.21 -9.98
C ARG A 217 -2.01 7.69 -8.92
N GLU A 218 -0.76 7.82 -9.32
CA GLU A 218 0.31 8.33 -8.48
C GLU A 218 0.69 9.76 -8.88
N GLN A 219 1.07 10.55 -7.87
CA GLN A 219 1.57 11.91 -8.01
C GLN A 219 2.84 12.07 -7.18
N VAL A 220 3.89 12.64 -7.78
CA VAL A 220 5.14 12.97 -7.08
C VAL A 220 4.88 14.19 -6.19
N PHE A 221 4.34 13.95 -5.01
CA PHE A 221 4.11 14.92 -3.95
C PHE A 221 3.92 14.16 -2.63
N GLY A 222 4.47 14.67 -1.52
CA GLY A 222 4.29 14.04 -0.21
C GLY A 222 5.01 14.77 0.91
N GLY A 223 5.17 14.13 2.05
CA GLY A 223 5.71 14.73 3.27
C GLY A 223 7.16 15.21 3.18
N LYS A 224 7.89 14.83 2.12
CA LYS A 224 9.27 15.30 1.88
C LYS A 224 9.28 16.79 1.58
N GLN A 225 8.30 17.32 0.83
CA GLN A 225 8.21 18.76 0.56
C GLN A 225 8.16 19.58 1.85
N LEU A 226 7.37 19.14 2.84
CA LEU A 226 7.34 19.79 4.15
C LEU A 226 8.69 19.65 4.89
N THR A 227 9.33 18.49 4.79
CA THR A 227 10.66 18.28 5.42
C THR A 227 11.71 19.19 4.78
N ASP A 228 11.73 19.30 3.47
CA ASP A 228 12.65 20.17 2.72
C ASP A 228 12.41 21.66 3.06
N GLU A 229 11.14 22.07 3.23
CA GLU A 229 10.80 23.43 3.66
C GLU A 229 11.28 23.73 5.08
N ILE A 230 11.12 22.78 6.00
CA ILE A 230 11.66 22.90 7.38
C ILE A 230 13.19 23.03 7.37
N MET A 231 13.88 22.19 6.59
CA MET A 231 15.33 22.28 6.43
C MET A 231 15.77 23.65 5.93
N ARG A 232 15.10 24.14 4.88
CA ARG A 232 15.41 25.41 4.24
C ARG A 232 15.19 26.62 5.17
N ARG A 233 14.09 26.63 5.94
CA ARG A 233 13.73 27.75 6.81
C ARG A 233 14.54 27.80 8.10
N TYR A 234 14.76 26.64 8.69
CA TYR A 234 15.31 26.57 10.04
C TYR A 234 16.76 26.07 10.08
N GLY A 235 17.37 25.79 8.91
CA GLY A 235 18.77 25.35 8.83
C GLY A 235 19.01 23.98 9.46
N LEU A 236 17.98 23.13 9.52
CA LEU A 236 18.06 21.80 10.13
C LEU A 236 18.55 20.76 9.12
N SER A 237 19.24 19.73 9.60
CA SER A 237 19.51 18.54 8.81
C SER A 237 18.20 17.78 8.50
N TYR A 238 18.24 16.86 7.52
CA TYR A 238 17.10 16.03 7.16
C TYR A 238 16.53 15.25 8.35
N GLU A 239 17.42 14.68 9.18
CA GLU A 239 17.03 13.91 10.36
C GLU A 239 16.38 14.80 11.44
N GLU A 240 16.97 16.00 11.69
CA GLU A 240 16.43 16.96 12.64
C GLU A 240 15.07 17.48 12.19
N ALA A 241 14.93 17.87 10.92
CA ALA A 241 13.68 18.33 10.33
C ALA A 241 12.60 17.23 10.39
N GLY A 242 12.94 15.99 10.03
CA GLY A 242 12.04 14.85 10.13
C GLY A 242 11.62 14.52 11.56
N ARG A 243 12.51 14.74 12.55
CA ARG A 243 12.20 14.59 13.98
C ARG A 243 11.29 15.71 14.47
N ALA A 244 11.63 16.95 14.16
CA ALA A 244 10.87 18.13 14.56
C ALA A 244 9.45 18.11 13.97
N LYS A 245 9.30 17.71 12.71
CA LYS A 245 7.99 17.51 12.07
C LYS A 245 7.09 16.53 12.83
N ARG A 246 7.64 15.47 13.41
CA ARG A 246 6.86 14.43 14.12
C ARG A 246 6.67 14.71 15.60
N LYS A 247 7.62 15.36 16.25
CA LYS A 247 7.66 15.54 17.72
C LYS A 247 7.41 16.97 18.18
N GLY A 248 7.34 17.90 17.24
CA GLY A 248 7.27 19.34 17.55
C GLY A 248 8.65 19.92 17.91
N GLY A 249 8.64 21.14 18.45
CA GLY A 249 9.83 21.89 18.82
C GLY A 249 10.29 22.87 17.73
N LEU A 250 9.48 23.10 16.71
CA LEU A 250 9.66 24.17 15.73
C LEU A 250 9.11 25.50 16.29
N PRO A 251 9.57 26.67 15.79
CA PRO A 251 9.04 27.97 16.18
C PRO A 251 7.52 28.08 15.89
N GLU A 252 6.83 29.00 16.58
CA GLU A 252 5.38 29.25 16.38
C GLU A 252 5.03 29.59 14.92
N SER A 253 5.94 30.29 14.23
CA SER A 253 5.76 30.60 12.79
C SER A 253 5.69 29.38 11.86
N TYR A 254 6.11 28.19 12.34
CA TYR A 254 6.08 26.97 11.54
C TYR A 254 4.70 26.65 11.00
N GLU A 255 3.66 26.83 11.82
CA GLU A 255 2.31 26.50 11.43
C GLU A 255 1.85 27.36 10.24
N THR A 256 1.99 28.67 10.37
CA THR A 256 1.52 29.63 9.34
C THR A 256 2.43 29.71 8.12
N GLU A 257 3.74 29.51 8.28
CA GLU A 257 4.70 29.73 7.21
C GLU A 257 5.13 28.47 6.45
N ALA A 258 4.93 27.29 7.04
CA ALA A 258 5.34 26.03 6.43
C ALA A 258 4.22 24.99 6.38
N LEU A 259 3.52 24.75 7.50
CA LEU A 259 2.55 23.66 7.59
C LEU A 259 1.26 23.99 6.82
N GLU A 260 0.67 25.16 7.01
CA GLU A 260 -0.56 25.57 6.30
C GLU A 260 -0.33 25.63 4.78
N PRO A 261 0.70 26.30 4.23
CA PRO A 261 0.98 26.28 2.80
C PRO A 261 1.21 24.87 2.23
N PHE A 262 1.82 23.96 3.02
CA PHE A 262 1.97 22.57 2.62
C PHE A 262 0.61 21.86 2.56
N LYS A 263 -0.27 22.01 3.56
CA LYS A 263 -1.62 21.43 3.56
C LYS A 263 -2.44 21.92 2.36
N GLU A 264 -2.43 23.23 2.09
CA GLU A 264 -3.10 23.81 0.91
C GLU A 264 -2.58 23.20 -0.41
N SER A 265 -1.28 23.10 -0.56
CA SER A 265 -0.66 22.49 -1.74
C SER A 265 -1.04 21.02 -1.89
N LEU A 266 -1.04 20.26 -0.79
CA LEU A 266 -1.43 18.86 -0.78
C LEU A 266 -2.89 18.68 -1.19
N ILE A 267 -3.79 19.49 -0.66
CA ILE A 267 -5.23 19.48 -1.00
C ILE A 267 -5.44 19.78 -2.50
N GLN A 268 -4.69 20.73 -3.05
CA GLN A 268 -4.73 21.00 -4.49
C GLN A 268 -4.29 19.80 -5.33
N GLN A 269 -3.22 19.08 -4.90
CA GLN A 269 -2.78 17.86 -5.60
C GLN A 269 -3.85 16.75 -5.53
N ILE A 270 -4.46 16.54 -4.36
CA ILE A 270 -5.53 15.55 -4.18
C ILE A 270 -6.75 15.92 -5.05
N SER A 271 -7.16 17.19 -5.04
CA SER A 271 -8.26 17.68 -5.88
C SER A 271 -7.98 17.45 -7.37
N ARG A 272 -6.75 17.69 -7.83
CA ARG A 272 -6.33 17.41 -9.20
C ARG A 272 -6.38 15.91 -9.54
N LEU A 273 -5.94 15.05 -8.63
CA LEU A 273 -6.03 13.59 -8.83
C LEU A 273 -7.47 13.13 -9.00
N LEU A 274 -8.41 13.64 -8.16
CA LEU A 274 -9.83 13.35 -8.28
C LEU A 274 -10.43 13.92 -9.59
N GLN A 275 -10.04 15.11 -10.00
CA GLN A 275 -10.46 15.68 -11.30
C GLN A 275 -10.05 14.80 -12.48
N PHE A 276 -8.84 14.23 -12.46
CA PHE A 276 -8.42 13.28 -13.51
C PHE A 276 -9.27 12.01 -13.52
N PHE A 277 -9.64 11.50 -12.33
CA PHE A 277 -10.56 10.37 -12.24
C PHE A 277 -11.93 10.71 -12.84
N PHE A 278 -12.52 11.83 -12.45
CA PHE A 278 -13.83 12.26 -12.96
C PHE A 278 -13.84 12.53 -14.46
N ALA A 279 -12.76 13.12 -14.99
CA ALA A 279 -12.65 13.40 -16.42
C ALA A 279 -12.53 12.13 -17.28
N GLY A 280 -12.01 11.04 -16.72
CA GLY A 280 -11.79 9.76 -17.41
C GLY A 280 -12.84 8.68 -17.09
N SER A 281 -13.91 9.00 -16.35
CA SER A 281 -14.91 8.05 -15.89
C SER A 281 -16.32 8.61 -16.02
N GLU A 282 -17.33 7.78 -15.79
CA GLU A 282 -18.76 8.18 -15.71
C GLU A 282 -19.14 8.87 -14.39
N TYR A 283 -18.21 8.94 -13.44
CA TYR A 283 -18.48 9.46 -12.10
C TYR A 283 -18.16 10.94 -12.01
N SER A 284 -18.93 11.67 -11.18
CA SER A 284 -18.75 13.10 -10.92
C SER A 284 -18.37 13.43 -9.48
N LYS A 285 -18.46 12.44 -8.59
CA LYS A 285 -18.10 12.57 -7.16
C LYS A 285 -17.69 11.23 -6.58
N VAL A 286 -16.99 11.26 -5.46
CA VAL A 286 -16.82 10.12 -4.55
C VAL A 286 -17.71 10.30 -3.33
N ASP A 287 -18.07 9.21 -2.65
CA ASP A 287 -18.97 9.26 -1.49
C ASP A 287 -18.18 9.48 -0.19
N GLN A 288 -16.93 9.08 -0.15
CA GLN A 288 -16.03 9.24 0.99
C GLN A 288 -14.57 9.28 0.58
N VAL A 289 -13.77 10.02 1.36
CA VAL A 289 -12.31 10.02 1.26
C VAL A 289 -11.73 9.34 2.50
N VAL A 290 -10.76 8.46 2.29
CA VAL A 290 -9.97 7.80 3.34
C VAL A 290 -8.52 8.25 3.18
N LEU A 291 -7.99 8.96 4.18
CA LEU A 291 -6.59 9.37 4.21
C LEU A 291 -5.73 8.26 4.80
N ALA A 292 -4.73 7.83 4.06
CA ALA A 292 -3.73 6.85 4.45
C ALA A 292 -2.32 7.42 4.30
N GLY A 293 -1.31 6.67 4.72
CA GLY A 293 0.08 7.08 4.64
C GLY A 293 0.57 7.90 5.83
N GLY A 294 1.87 8.15 5.84
CA GLY A 294 2.53 8.81 6.98
C GLY A 294 2.14 10.29 7.19
N CYS A 295 1.53 10.93 6.19
CA CYS A 295 1.06 12.32 6.30
C CYS A 295 -0.44 12.41 6.63
N ALA A 296 -1.18 11.31 6.65
CA ALA A 296 -2.62 11.32 6.92
C ALA A 296 -2.97 11.86 8.32
N SER A 297 -2.05 11.71 9.28
CA SER A 297 -2.23 12.17 10.67
C SER A 297 -1.83 13.63 10.89
N ILE A 298 -1.54 14.41 9.84
CA ILE A 298 -1.28 15.85 9.98
C ILE A 298 -2.56 16.52 10.50
N GLU A 299 -2.44 17.22 11.62
CA GLU A 299 -3.55 17.87 12.28
C GLU A 299 -4.29 18.85 11.37
N GLY A 300 -5.62 18.77 11.36
CA GLY A 300 -6.48 19.62 10.54
C GLY A 300 -6.58 19.24 9.06
N LEU A 301 -5.70 18.39 8.52
CA LEU A 301 -5.68 18.04 7.10
C LEU A 301 -7.02 17.43 6.64
N GLY A 302 -7.56 16.47 7.39
CA GLY A 302 -8.82 15.81 7.06
C GLY A 302 -9.99 16.79 7.00
N ALA A 303 -10.10 17.68 8.00
CA ALA A 303 -11.16 18.69 8.05
C ALA A 303 -11.06 19.70 6.88
N MET A 304 -9.86 20.18 6.57
CA MET A 304 -9.63 21.07 5.43
C MET A 304 -9.99 20.40 4.10
N LEU A 305 -9.65 19.12 3.94
CA LEU A 305 -9.97 18.37 2.73
C LEU A 305 -11.47 18.12 2.60
N GLU A 306 -12.15 17.79 3.71
CA GLU A 306 -13.62 17.64 3.78
C GLU A 306 -14.33 18.94 3.38
N GLU A 307 -13.89 20.08 3.91
CA GLU A 307 -14.41 21.40 3.56
C GLU A 307 -14.22 21.72 2.07
N GLN A 308 -13.00 21.46 1.54
CA GLN A 308 -12.66 21.75 0.15
C GLN A 308 -13.40 20.87 -0.86
N LEU A 309 -13.60 19.60 -0.55
CA LEU A 309 -14.22 18.63 -1.45
C LEU A 309 -15.73 18.48 -1.25
N GLY A 310 -16.26 18.90 -0.09
CA GLY A 310 -17.66 18.66 0.29
C GLY A 310 -17.98 17.17 0.46
N VAL A 311 -16.98 16.34 0.81
CA VAL A 311 -17.09 14.89 0.94
C VAL A 311 -16.51 14.46 2.29
N PRO A 312 -17.20 13.60 3.08
CA PRO A 312 -16.69 13.12 4.36
C PRO A 312 -15.27 12.53 4.23
N CYS A 313 -14.41 12.90 5.19
CA CYS A 313 -13.01 12.49 5.19
C CYS A 313 -12.66 11.79 6.51
N VAL A 314 -12.05 10.63 6.44
CA VAL A 314 -11.60 9.87 7.62
C VAL A 314 -10.14 9.44 7.48
N VAL A 315 -9.44 9.32 8.61
CA VAL A 315 -8.08 8.77 8.63
C VAL A 315 -8.15 7.26 8.78
N ALA A 316 -7.41 6.54 7.94
CA ALA A 316 -7.37 5.09 7.91
C ALA A 316 -6.84 4.50 9.22
N ASN A 317 -7.55 3.49 9.72
CA ASN A 317 -7.04 2.63 10.79
C ASN A 317 -7.42 1.16 10.50
N PRO A 318 -6.64 0.44 9.68
CA PRO A 318 -6.95 -0.94 9.31
C PRO A 318 -6.86 -1.92 10.50
N LEU A 319 -6.31 -1.46 11.63
CA LEU A 319 -6.06 -2.28 12.82
C LEU A 319 -7.12 -2.07 13.93
N ALA A 320 -8.08 -1.16 13.76
CA ALA A 320 -9.00 -0.74 14.81
C ALA A 320 -9.83 -1.88 15.44
N ARG A 321 -10.10 -2.95 14.67
CA ARG A 321 -10.85 -4.13 15.14
C ARG A 321 -9.97 -5.31 15.51
N MET A 322 -8.65 -5.16 15.46
CA MET A 322 -7.70 -6.22 15.80
C MET A 322 -7.34 -6.17 17.27
N SER A 323 -7.19 -7.33 17.87
CA SER A 323 -6.58 -7.44 19.22
C SER A 323 -5.06 -7.28 19.13
N LEU A 324 -4.44 -6.89 20.22
CA LEU A 324 -2.99 -6.67 20.28
C LEU A 324 -2.30 -7.70 21.18
N SER A 325 -1.14 -8.17 20.74
CA SER A 325 -0.22 -8.91 21.60
C SER A 325 0.31 -7.99 22.72
N PRO A 326 0.56 -8.50 23.94
CA PRO A 326 1.15 -7.69 25.02
C PRO A 326 2.50 -7.07 24.70
N ARG A 327 3.16 -7.51 23.64
CA ARG A 327 4.44 -6.97 23.15
C ARG A 327 4.27 -5.73 22.29
N VAL A 328 3.06 -5.47 21.79
CA VAL A 328 2.75 -4.34 20.90
C VAL A 328 2.34 -3.13 21.73
N GLN A 329 3.05 -2.03 21.54
CA GLN A 329 2.72 -0.75 22.17
C GLN A 329 1.53 -0.12 21.46
N ALA A 330 0.34 -0.14 22.07
CA ALA A 330 -0.92 0.30 21.47
C ALA A 330 -0.87 1.76 20.99
N GLN A 331 -0.28 2.67 21.78
CA GLN A 331 -0.20 4.08 21.41
C GLN A 331 0.69 4.32 20.18
N ALA A 332 1.85 3.66 20.10
CA ALA A 332 2.74 3.77 18.95
C ALA A 332 2.08 3.19 17.69
N LEU A 333 1.46 2.00 17.82
CA LEU A 333 0.74 1.38 16.71
C LEU A 333 -0.41 2.26 16.19
N ALA A 334 -1.15 2.90 17.09
CA ALA A 334 -2.26 3.78 16.70
C ALA A 334 -1.77 5.02 15.92
N GLN A 335 -0.60 5.56 16.27
CA GLN A 335 0.03 6.66 15.53
C GLN A 335 0.52 6.24 14.14
N ASP A 336 1.03 5.02 14.02
CA ASP A 336 1.55 4.48 12.77
C ASP A 336 0.45 3.87 11.87
N ALA A 337 -0.75 3.57 12.42
CA ALA A 337 -1.80 2.82 11.74
C ALA A 337 -2.15 3.32 10.33
N PRO A 338 -2.29 4.64 10.06
CA PRO A 338 -2.57 5.13 8.71
C PRO A 338 -1.48 4.80 7.70
N ALA A 339 -0.22 4.69 8.15
CA ALA A 339 0.92 4.36 7.32
C ALA A 339 1.12 2.84 7.11
N LEU A 340 0.32 2.01 7.77
CA LEU A 340 0.47 0.55 7.75
C LEU A 340 -0.47 -0.15 6.76
N MET A 341 -1.23 0.57 5.94
CA MET A 341 -2.20 -0.02 5.01
C MET A 341 -1.56 -1.14 4.15
N ILE A 342 -0.46 -0.85 3.46
CA ILE A 342 0.22 -1.84 2.62
C ILE A 342 0.75 -3.00 3.47
N ALA A 343 1.40 -2.74 4.60
CA ALA A 343 1.92 -3.79 5.48
C ALA A 343 0.80 -4.71 6.02
N VAL A 344 -0.39 -4.15 6.32
CA VAL A 344 -1.58 -4.92 6.72
C VAL A 344 -2.06 -5.82 5.60
N GLY A 345 -2.25 -5.28 4.39
CA GLY A 345 -2.67 -6.06 3.23
C GLY A 345 -1.71 -7.21 2.92
N LEU A 346 -0.41 -6.94 3.00
CA LEU A 346 0.62 -7.96 2.83
C LEU A 346 0.59 -9.04 3.94
N ALA A 347 0.38 -8.64 5.20
CA ALA A 347 0.28 -9.60 6.31
C ALA A 347 -0.96 -10.49 6.19
N LEU A 348 -2.05 -9.98 5.59
CA LEU A 348 -3.28 -10.73 5.33
C LEU A 348 -3.07 -11.88 4.34
N ARG A 349 -2.04 -11.82 3.47
CA ARG A 349 -1.65 -12.93 2.56
C ARG A 349 -1.29 -14.23 3.31
N SER A 350 -1.14 -14.17 4.63
CA SER A 350 -0.99 -15.37 5.48
C SER A 350 -2.23 -16.25 5.55
N PHE A 351 -3.38 -15.71 5.15
CA PHE A 351 -4.70 -16.33 5.38
C PHE A 351 -5.44 -16.68 4.08
N ASP A 352 -4.81 -16.43 2.92
CA ASP A 352 -5.31 -16.77 1.58
C ASP A 352 -5.20 -18.27 1.27
#